data_0d76257e4f6deb6bfce83f1972609a54
#
_entry.id   0d76257e4f6deb6bfce83f1972609a54
#
_cell.length_a   1.000
_cell.length_b   1.000
_cell.length_c   1.000
_cell.angle_alpha   90.00
_cell.angle_beta   90.00
_cell.angle_gamma   90.00
#
_symmetry.space_group_name_H-M   'P 1'
#
loop_
_entity.id
_entity.type
_entity.pdbx_description
1 polymer ?
#
loop_
_entity_poly.entity_id
_entity_poly.type
_entity_poly.pdbx_seq_one_letter_code
_entity_poly.pdbx_strand_id
1 'polypeptide(L)'
;MSHHRVLPSAVTEYYPNHGKWPEDNTSAGVASASEIKGKYVQKVEVNNGVVTATMASSGVNKEIKGKKLSLWGRRENGSVKWFCGQPVKRESNNADDVTDDTNGTKIDTKHLPSTCRDKSTAGCTKTPEYYLNHGEWPANNTSAGVANPTDIKGKYVESVTVAKGVVTAKMLSSGVNNEIKGKRLSLWAKRENGSVKWFCGQPVKRTDADAANDTVAADNDKEIDTKHLPSTCRDESTAK
;
A
#
# COMPACT_ATOMS: atom_id res chain seq x y z
N MET A 1 -4.33 36.80 14.47
CA MET A 1 -4.10 35.53 15.17
C MET A 1 -3.98 34.44 14.11
N SER A 2 -2.76 34.03 13.78
CA SER A 2 -2.50 33.03 12.73
C SER A 2 -2.74 31.64 13.30
N HIS A 3 -3.85 31.02 12.94
CA HIS A 3 -4.08 29.61 13.24
C HIS A 3 -3.10 28.80 12.39
N HIS A 4 -2.07 28.26 13.00
CA HIS A 4 -1.22 27.25 12.37
C HIS A 4 -2.04 25.97 12.18
N ARG A 5 -2.77 25.90 11.07
CA ARG A 5 -3.42 24.64 10.66
C ARG A 5 -2.32 23.59 10.44
N VAL A 6 -2.47 22.46 11.08
CA VAL A 6 -1.60 21.31 10.83
C VAL A 6 -1.88 20.83 9.40
N LEU A 7 -0.85 20.74 8.55
CA LEU A 7 -0.96 20.41 7.12
C LEU A 7 -1.84 19.17 6.81
N PRO A 8 -1.72 18.05 7.52
CA PRO A 8 -2.61 16.92 7.31
C PRO A 8 -4.09 17.24 7.53
N SER A 9 -4.41 18.07 8.55
CA SER A 9 -5.80 18.49 8.82
C SER A 9 -6.34 19.37 7.71
N ALA A 10 -5.55 20.32 7.18
CA ALA A 10 -5.96 21.19 6.08
C ALA A 10 -6.26 20.38 4.80
N VAL A 11 -5.43 19.40 4.47
CA VAL A 11 -5.64 18.49 3.32
C VAL A 11 -6.88 17.61 3.54
N THR A 12 -7.07 17.10 4.77
CA THR A 12 -8.24 16.27 5.12
C THR A 12 -9.55 17.06 5.05
N GLU A 13 -9.58 18.32 5.52
CA GLU A 13 -10.75 19.19 5.48
C GLU A 13 -11.13 19.62 4.07
N TYR A 14 -10.16 19.75 3.17
CA TYR A 14 -10.42 20.13 1.77
C TYR A 14 -11.23 19.06 1.04
N TYR A 15 -10.91 17.78 1.25
CA TYR A 15 -11.49 16.68 0.50
C TYR A 15 -13.02 16.57 0.62
N PRO A 16 -13.65 16.57 1.83
CA PRO A 16 -15.10 16.46 1.95
C PRO A 16 -15.89 17.56 1.21
N ASN A 17 -15.28 18.74 1.09
CA ASN A 17 -15.91 19.90 0.47
C ASN A 17 -15.76 19.93 -1.06
N HIS A 18 -14.74 19.28 -1.62
CA HIS A 18 -14.36 19.39 -3.02
C HIS A 18 -14.39 18.05 -3.78
N GLY A 19 -14.50 16.92 -3.07
CA GLY A 19 -14.49 15.57 -3.66
C GLY A 19 -13.15 15.14 -4.27
N LYS A 20 -12.09 15.93 -4.09
CA LYS A 20 -10.74 15.71 -4.61
C LYS A 20 -9.69 16.22 -3.63
N TRP A 21 -8.46 15.77 -3.76
CA TRP A 21 -7.32 16.26 -3.00
C TRP A 21 -6.93 17.69 -3.44
N PRO A 22 -6.40 18.54 -2.53
CA PRO A 22 -5.89 19.87 -2.92
C PRO A 22 -4.70 19.74 -3.86
N GLU A 23 -4.70 20.53 -4.93
CA GLU A 23 -3.64 20.49 -5.94
C GLU A 23 -2.32 21.06 -5.42
N ASP A 24 -2.38 22.10 -4.59
CA ASP A 24 -1.23 22.84 -4.06
C ASP A 24 -1.48 23.40 -2.65
N ASN A 25 -0.50 24.13 -2.13
CA ASN A 25 -0.58 24.81 -0.84
C ASN A 25 -1.75 25.81 -0.78
N THR A 26 -2.00 26.55 -1.84
CA THR A 26 -3.06 27.56 -1.92
C THR A 26 -4.43 26.92 -1.84
N SER A 27 -4.64 25.86 -2.62
CA SER A 27 -5.87 25.05 -2.59
C SER A 27 -6.10 24.44 -1.20
N ALA A 28 -5.06 23.97 -0.55
CA ALA A 28 -5.12 23.44 0.82
C ALA A 28 -5.39 24.54 1.88
N GLY A 29 -5.37 25.81 1.49
CA GLY A 29 -5.58 26.94 2.41
C GLY A 29 -4.42 27.14 3.41
N VAL A 30 -3.19 26.79 3.02
CA VAL A 30 -1.98 26.93 3.83
C VAL A 30 -1.00 27.92 3.18
N ALA A 31 0.02 28.37 3.93
CA ALA A 31 1.04 29.27 3.44
C ALA A 31 1.81 28.69 2.24
N SER A 32 2.44 29.54 1.43
CA SER A 32 3.26 29.09 0.31
C SER A 32 4.39 28.17 0.79
N ALA A 33 4.85 27.27 -0.08
CA ALA A 33 5.82 26.24 0.29
C ALA A 33 7.08 26.79 0.97
N SER A 34 7.59 27.93 0.47
CA SER A 34 8.80 28.59 0.99
C SER A 34 8.60 29.33 2.31
N GLU A 35 7.37 29.58 2.71
CA GLU A 35 7.02 30.22 3.98
C GLU A 35 6.85 29.19 5.11
N ILE A 36 6.58 27.94 4.77
CA ILE A 36 6.49 26.86 5.75
C ILE A 36 7.89 26.31 6.02
N LYS A 37 8.58 26.90 6.98
CA LYS A 37 9.95 26.58 7.38
C LYS A 37 10.03 26.15 8.83
N GLY A 38 11.04 25.36 9.14
CA GLY A 38 11.39 24.97 10.50
C GLY A 38 12.90 24.87 10.68
N LYS A 39 13.35 24.59 11.91
CA LYS A 39 14.77 24.44 12.23
C LYS A 39 15.52 23.51 11.28
N TYR A 40 14.86 22.44 10.85
CA TYR A 40 15.43 21.37 10.01
C TYR A 40 14.75 21.23 8.65
N VAL A 41 13.72 22.04 8.39
CA VAL A 41 12.89 21.99 7.18
C VAL A 41 13.04 23.29 6.40
N GLN A 42 13.42 23.17 5.13
CA GLN A 42 13.58 24.31 4.22
C GLN A 42 12.24 24.77 3.66
N LYS A 43 11.37 23.84 3.29
CA LYS A 43 10.05 24.12 2.72
C LYS A 43 9.12 22.90 2.86
N VAL A 44 7.82 23.15 2.77
CA VAL A 44 6.81 22.11 2.70
C VAL A 44 5.82 22.39 1.56
N GLU A 45 5.69 21.44 0.66
CA GLU A 45 4.85 21.51 -0.54
C GLU A 45 3.67 20.54 -0.44
N VAL A 46 2.50 21.01 -0.84
CA VAL A 46 1.34 20.16 -1.12
C VAL A 46 1.24 19.96 -2.63
N ASN A 47 1.10 18.72 -3.08
CA ASN A 47 0.86 18.39 -4.47
C ASN A 47 -0.12 17.22 -4.55
N ASN A 48 -1.30 17.45 -5.13
CA ASN A 48 -2.37 16.45 -5.20
C ASN A 48 -2.62 15.74 -3.85
N GLY A 49 -2.63 16.51 -2.74
CA GLY A 49 -2.84 15.97 -1.39
C GLY A 49 -1.67 15.18 -0.80
N VAL A 50 -0.52 15.16 -1.46
CA VAL A 50 0.75 14.68 -0.89
C VAL A 50 1.47 15.88 -0.28
N VAL A 51 1.85 15.78 0.98
CA VAL A 51 2.61 16.80 1.72
C VAL A 51 4.07 16.38 1.74
N THR A 52 4.94 17.11 1.07
CA THR A 52 6.37 16.81 0.97
C THR A 52 7.21 17.86 1.68
N ALA A 53 7.96 17.45 2.70
CA ALA A 53 8.93 18.27 3.39
C ALA A 53 10.33 18.08 2.77
N THR A 54 10.99 19.19 2.47
CA THR A 54 12.41 19.23 2.06
C THR A 54 13.26 19.65 3.24
N MET A 55 14.24 18.84 3.58
CA MET A 55 15.19 19.13 4.66
C MET A 55 16.09 20.33 4.32
N ALA A 56 16.52 21.06 5.34
CA ALA A 56 17.43 22.18 5.17
C ALA A 56 18.77 21.75 4.53
N SER A 57 19.37 22.66 3.77
CA SER A 57 20.67 22.44 3.12
C SER A 57 21.86 22.77 4.06
N SER A 58 21.60 23.36 5.22
CA SER A 58 22.60 23.71 6.25
C SER A 58 22.03 23.43 7.64
N GLY A 59 22.92 23.27 8.63
CA GLY A 59 22.51 23.04 10.02
C GLY A 59 21.89 21.67 10.30
N VAL A 60 21.96 20.72 9.36
CA VAL A 60 21.46 19.36 9.50
C VAL A 60 22.56 18.33 9.14
N ASN A 61 22.36 17.08 9.51
CA ASN A 61 23.25 15.98 9.15
C ASN A 61 23.47 15.93 7.63
N LYS A 62 24.72 15.71 7.19
CA LYS A 62 25.10 15.64 5.77
C LYS A 62 24.26 14.68 4.95
N GLU A 63 23.86 13.55 5.54
CA GLU A 63 23.09 12.50 4.87
C GLU A 63 21.62 12.87 4.60
N ILE A 64 21.09 13.90 5.29
CA ILE A 64 19.70 14.35 5.10
C ILE A 64 19.58 15.72 4.43
N LYS A 65 20.70 16.39 4.13
CA LYS A 65 20.71 17.72 3.47
C LYS A 65 19.94 17.69 2.16
N GLY A 66 18.93 18.58 2.03
CA GLY A 66 18.10 18.68 0.83
C GLY A 66 17.28 17.43 0.51
N LYS A 67 17.30 16.44 1.39
CA LYS A 67 16.50 15.21 1.20
C LYS A 67 15.03 15.48 1.51
N LYS A 68 14.16 14.64 0.97
CA LYS A 68 12.71 14.78 1.09
C LYS A 68 12.09 13.58 1.82
N LEU A 69 11.00 13.84 2.51
CA LEU A 69 10.05 12.87 3.03
C LEU A 69 8.64 13.33 2.67
N SER A 70 7.69 12.40 2.62
CA SER A 70 6.30 12.72 2.33
C SER A 70 5.33 12.14 3.36
N LEU A 71 4.23 12.88 3.55
CA LEU A 71 3.01 12.39 4.18
C LEU A 71 1.91 12.36 3.12
N TRP A 72 1.11 11.32 3.10
CA TRP A 72 -0.01 11.22 2.17
C TRP A 72 -1.23 10.56 2.83
N GLY A 73 -2.39 11.06 2.48
CA GLY A 73 -3.66 10.50 2.93
C GLY A 73 -4.19 9.48 1.93
N ARG A 74 -4.93 8.50 2.43
CA ARG A 74 -5.80 7.62 1.66
C ARG A 74 -7.20 7.65 2.23
N ARG A 75 -8.18 7.58 1.37
CA ARG A 75 -9.59 7.49 1.78
C ARG A 75 -9.90 6.08 2.25
N GLU A 76 -10.51 5.95 3.41
CA GLU A 76 -11.05 4.72 3.94
C GLU A 76 -12.46 5.00 4.47
N ASN A 77 -13.49 4.35 3.93
CA ASN A 77 -14.89 4.32 4.43
C ASN A 77 -15.32 5.53 5.30
N GLY A 78 -15.28 6.75 4.70
CA GLY A 78 -15.68 7.99 5.40
C GLY A 78 -14.61 8.65 6.24
N SER A 79 -13.39 8.15 6.26
CA SER A 79 -12.23 8.72 6.96
C SER A 79 -11.02 8.85 6.03
N VAL A 80 -9.97 9.53 6.50
CA VAL A 80 -8.67 9.61 5.84
C VAL A 80 -7.62 9.00 6.73
N LYS A 81 -6.94 7.99 6.26
CA LYS A 81 -5.76 7.41 6.91
C LYS A 81 -4.49 8.04 6.35
N TRP A 82 -3.59 8.44 7.24
CA TRP A 82 -2.33 9.09 6.89
C TRP A 82 -1.15 8.13 6.99
N PHE A 83 -0.24 8.28 6.05
CA PHE A 83 1.02 7.55 5.93
C PHE A 83 2.19 8.52 5.87
N CYS A 84 3.35 8.07 6.32
CA CYS A 84 4.58 8.86 6.34
C CYS A 84 5.76 8.00 5.93
N GLY A 85 6.58 8.51 5.02
CA GLY A 85 7.75 7.74 4.55
C GLY A 85 8.63 8.50 3.58
N GLN A 86 9.35 7.76 2.77
CA GLN A 86 10.13 8.31 1.67
C GLN A 86 9.22 9.07 0.68
N PRO A 87 9.77 10.01 -0.11
CA PRO A 87 8.96 10.85 -0.97
C PRO A 87 8.15 10.04 -1.98
N VAL A 88 6.88 10.41 -2.09
CA VAL A 88 5.93 9.85 -3.04
C VAL A 88 5.30 10.96 -3.87
N LYS A 89 4.72 10.60 -5.02
CA LYS A 89 3.93 11.48 -5.86
C LYS A 89 2.56 10.85 -6.14
N ARG A 90 1.56 11.68 -6.36
CA ARG A 90 0.22 11.31 -6.80
C ARG A 90 -0.03 11.93 -8.17
N GLU A 91 -0.36 11.12 -9.15
CA GLU A 91 -0.50 11.59 -10.54
C GLU A 91 -1.77 12.43 -10.76
N SER A 92 -2.81 12.20 -9.97
CA SER A 92 -4.09 12.92 -10.08
C SER A 92 -4.70 13.18 -8.70
N ASN A 93 -5.28 14.35 -8.52
CA ASN A 93 -5.97 14.73 -7.29
C ASN A 93 -7.29 13.96 -7.03
N ASN A 94 -7.75 13.15 -7.98
CA ASN A 94 -8.89 12.25 -7.83
C ASN A 94 -8.50 10.84 -7.37
N ALA A 95 -7.21 10.50 -7.44
CA ALA A 95 -6.70 9.19 -7.08
C ALA A 95 -6.26 9.14 -5.60
N ASP A 96 -6.31 7.96 -4.99
CA ASP A 96 -5.71 7.72 -3.67
C ASP A 96 -4.32 7.13 -3.75
N ASP A 97 -3.99 6.54 -4.90
CA ASP A 97 -2.72 5.88 -5.11
C ASP A 97 -1.58 6.88 -5.23
N VAL A 98 -0.48 6.52 -4.62
CA VAL A 98 0.79 7.21 -4.74
C VAL A 98 1.85 6.23 -5.25
N THR A 99 2.84 6.76 -5.94
CA THR A 99 4.03 6.03 -6.40
C THR A 99 5.27 6.67 -5.78
N ASP A 100 6.37 5.92 -5.73
CA ASP A 100 7.65 6.47 -5.26
C ASP A 100 8.08 7.64 -6.14
N ASP A 101 8.46 8.75 -5.50
CA ASP A 101 9.13 9.85 -6.21
C ASP A 101 10.61 9.52 -6.36
N THR A 102 11.00 9.13 -7.59
CA THR A 102 12.35 8.66 -7.91
C THR A 102 13.36 9.79 -8.18
N ASN A 103 12.99 11.06 -7.98
CA ASN A 103 13.83 12.23 -8.31
C ASN A 103 15.07 12.41 -7.41
N GLY A 104 15.76 11.35 -7.02
CA GLY A 104 17.12 11.35 -6.46
C GLY A 104 17.32 11.98 -5.08
N THR A 105 16.29 12.63 -4.51
CA THR A 105 16.39 13.40 -3.26
C THR A 105 15.70 12.71 -2.06
N LYS A 106 15.42 11.41 -2.16
CA LYS A 106 14.76 10.67 -1.08
C LYS A 106 15.66 10.55 0.16
N ILE A 107 15.09 10.77 1.32
CA ILE A 107 15.73 10.51 2.60
C ILE A 107 15.91 8.98 2.79
N ASP A 108 17.04 8.56 3.34
CA ASP A 108 17.23 7.16 3.70
C ASP A 108 16.33 6.79 4.89
N THR A 109 15.72 5.61 4.84
CA THR A 109 14.81 5.11 5.89
C THR A 109 15.45 5.03 7.27
N LYS A 110 16.79 4.83 7.35
CA LYS A 110 17.53 4.83 8.63
C LYS A 110 17.39 6.15 9.38
N HIS A 111 17.16 7.27 8.66
CA HIS A 111 16.99 8.61 9.23
C HIS A 111 15.52 8.97 9.54
N LEU A 112 14.59 8.10 9.21
CA LEU A 112 13.19 8.28 9.52
C LEU A 112 12.82 7.58 10.84
N PRO A 113 11.95 8.19 11.67
CA PRO A 113 11.35 7.50 12.80
C PRO A 113 10.67 6.20 12.38
N SER A 114 10.58 5.23 13.26
CA SER A 114 9.90 3.94 12.96
C SER A 114 8.45 4.12 12.52
N THR A 115 7.79 5.14 13.04
CA THR A 115 6.40 5.53 12.68
C THR A 115 6.28 6.24 11.32
N CYS A 116 7.40 6.53 10.64
CA CYS A 116 7.45 7.23 9.37
C CYS A 116 8.29 6.46 8.34
N ARG A 117 8.02 5.16 8.17
CA ARG A 117 8.70 4.26 7.22
C ARG A 117 7.72 3.53 6.32
N ASP A 118 6.54 4.13 6.12
CA ASP A 118 5.54 3.57 5.21
C ASP A 118 6.07 3.60 3.78
N LYS A 119 5.73 2.57 3.02
CA LYS A 119 5.99 2.51 1.58
C LYS A 119 4.85 3.16 0.82
N SER A 120 5.08 3.59 -0.42
CA SER A 120 4.03 4.09 -1.32
C SER A 120 2.83 3.12 -1.45
N THR A 121 3.08 1.84 -1.26
CA THR A 121 2.06 0.77 -1.23
C THR A 121 1.38 0.60 0.13
N ALA A 122 1.74 1.37 1.17
CA ALA A 122 1.10 1.28 2.49
C ALA A 122 -0.39 1.62 2.40
N GLY A 123 -1.21 0.87 3.11
CA GLY A 123 -2.67 0.97 3.04
C GLY A 123 -3.29 0.36 1.78
N CYS A 124 -2.46 -0.20 0.89
CA CYS A 124 -2.94 -0.96 -0.26
C CYS A 124 -3.30 -2.39 0.17
N THR A 125 -4.35 -2.55 0.94
CA THR A 125 -5.08 -3.83 1.03
C THR A 125 -6.09 -3.88 -0.12
N LYS A 126 -5.57 -3.87 -1.35
CA LYS A 126 -6.35 -3.52 -2.54
C LYS A 126 -7.21 -4.62 -3.13
N THR A 127 -7.16 -5.83 -2.61
CA THR A 127 -7.96 -6.90 -3.23
C THR A 127 -9.46 -6.67 -3.02
N PRO A 128 -9.96 -6.36 -1.80
CA PRO A 128 -11.37 -6.00 -1.62
C PRO A 128 -11.73 -4.63 -2.20
N GLU A 129 -10.85 -3.62 -2.03
CA GLU A 129 -11.08 -2.26 -2.55
C GLU A 129 -11.10 -2.21 -4.07
N TYR A 130 -10.23 -2.97 -4.73
CA TYR A 130 -10.25 -3.09 -6.18
C TYR A 130 -11.60 -3.63 -6.65
N TYR A 131 -12.09 -4.68 -6.00
CA TYR A 131 -13.39 -5.25 -6.30
C TYR A 131 -14.54 -4.24 -6.12
N LEU A 132 -14.57 -3.51 -5.01
CA LEU A 132 -15.60 -2.49 -4.74
C LEU A 132 -15.63 -1.39 -5.79
N ASN A 133 -14.48 -1.05 -6.36
CA ASN A 133 -14.36 0.02 -7.35
C ASN A 133 -14.57 -0.44 -8.80
N HIS A 134 -14.30 -1.73 -9.10
CA HIS A 134 -14.28 -2.25 -10.49
C HIS A 134 -15.32 -3.36 -10.72
N GLY A 135 -15.93 -3.90 -9.67
CA GLY A 135 -16.90 -5.00 -9.77
C GLY A 135 -16.28 -6.37 -10.07
N GLU A 136 -14.95 -6.44 -10.19
CA GLU A 136 -14.20 -7.65 -10.48
C GLU A 136 -12.97 -7.79 -9.57
N TRP A 137 -12.42 -8.98 -9.44
CA TRP A 137 -11.18 -9.20 -8.69
C TRP A 137 -9.96 -8.78 -9.50
N PRO A 138 -8.90 -8.24 -8.87
CA PRO A 138 -7.71 -7.81 -9.59
C PRO A 138 -7.05 -8.98 -10.35
N ALA A 139 -6.81 -8.78 -11.64
CA ALA A 139 -6.28 -9.81 -12.53
C ALA A 139 -4.85 -10.24 -12.16
N ASN A 140 -4.04 -9.31 -11.65
CA ASN A 140 -2.61 -9.52 -11.35
C ASN A 140 -2.10 -8.54 -10.29
N ASN A 141 -0.81 -8.61 -9.93
CA ASN A 141 -0.16 -7.72 -8.98
C ASN A 141 -0.31 -6.24 -9.35
N THR A 142 -0.15 -5.91 -10.61
CA THR A 142 -0.26 -4.51 -11.09
C THR A 142 -1.67 -3.98 -10.90
N SER A 143 -2.70 -4.74 -11.32
CA SER A 143 -4.10 -4.39 -11.11
C SER A 143 -4.43 -4.29 -9.62
N ALA A 144 -3.89 -5.19 -8.80
CA ALA A 144 -4.01 -5.11 -7.35
C ALA A 144 -3.23 -3.93 -6.74
N GLY A 145 -2.44 -3.22 -7.52
CA GLY A 145 -1.61 -2.09 -7.07
C GLY A 145 -0.53 -2.49 -6.08
N VAL A 146 0.00 -3.70 -6.20
CA VAL A 146 1.12 -4.17 -5.39
C VAL A 146 2.36 -4.39 -6.25
N ALA A 147 3.53 -4.52 -5.64
CA ALA A 147 4.79 -4.74 -6.33
C ALA A 147 4.77 -6.01 -7.19
N ASN A 148 5.68 -6.11 -8.16
CA ASN A 148 5.82 -7.33 -8.95
C ASN A 148 6.04 -8.57 -8.06
N PRO A 149 5.61 -9.76 -8.48
CA PRO A 149 5.69 -10.96 -7.66
C PRO A 149 7.07 -11.23 -7.04
N THR A 150 8.12 -11.03 -7.80
CA THR A 150 9.51 -11.27 -7.37
C THR A 150 10.09 -10.16 -6.49
N ASP A 151 9.42 -9.02 -6.39
CA ASP A 151 9.81 -7.90 -5.52
C ASP A 151 9.19 -8.03 -4.12
N ILE A 152 8.14 -8.86 -3.98
CA ILE A 152 7.52 -9.18 -2.71
C ILE A 152 8.21 -10.41 -2.12
N LYS A 153 9.25 -10.18 -1.33
CA LYS A 153 10.08 -11.23 -0.71
C LYS A 153 10.01 -11.16 0.81
N GLY A 154 10.18 -12.32 1.43
CA GLY A 154 10.28 -12.44 2.88
C GLY A 154 11.37 -13.43 3.29
N LYS A 155 11.58 -13.59 4.60
CA LYS A 155 12.57 -14.52 5.14
C LYS A 155 12.43 -15.95 4.59
N TYR A 156 11.21 -16.36 4.28
CA TYR A 156 10.89 -17.71 3.79
C TYR A 156 10.11 -17.70 2.47
N VAL A 157 9.80 -16.52 1.95
CA VAL A 157 8.97 -16.31 0.75
C VAL A 157 9.82 -15.83 -0.41
N GLU A 158 9.76 -16.55 -1.54
CA GLU A 158 10.43 -16.21 -2.79
C GLU A 158 9.66 -15.15 -3.59
N SER A 159 8.34 -15.30 -3.64
CA SER A 159 7.48 -14.40 -4.39
C SER A 159 6.03 -14.45 -3.90
N VAL A 160 5.27 -13.37 -4.18
CA VAL A 160 3.83 -13.32 -3.95
C VAL A 160 3.13 -12.88 -5.22
N THR A 161 2.22 -13.70 -5.73
CA THR A 161 1.47 -13.44 -6.96
C THR A 161 0.01 -13.20 -6.65
N VAL A 162 -0.57 -12.18 -7.24
CA VAL A 162 -2.02 -11.97 -7.28
C VAL A 162 -2.53 -12.45 -8.64
N ALA A 163 -3.56 -13.27 -8.64
CA ALA A 163 -4.25 -13.72 -9.84
C ALA A 163 -5.76 -13.81 -9.58
N LYS A 164 -6.55 -12.96 -10.24
CA LYS A 164 -8.02 -12.93 -10.09
C LYS A 164 -8.47 -12.89 -8.62
N GLY A 165 -7.80 -12.04 -7.80
CA GLY A 165 -8.08 -11.90 -6.37
C GLY A 165 -7.64 -13.06 -5.48
N VAL A 166 -6.90 -14.01 -6.00
CA VAL A 166 -6.19 -15.04 -5.22
C VAL A 166 -4.75 -14.57 -5.03
N VAL A 167 -4.29 -14.53 -3.78
CA VAL A 167 -2.92 -14.18 -3.40
C VAL A 167 -2.16 -15.46 -3.09
N THR A 168 -1.17 -15.80 -3.88
CA THR A 168 -0.38 -17.03 -3.71
C THR A 168 1.07 -16.70 -3.35
N ALA A 169 1.50 -17.17 -2.19
CA ALA A 169 2.89 -17.12 -1.76
C ALA A 169 3.63 -18.40 -2.14
N LYS A 170 4.80 -18.25 -2.77
CA LYS A 170 5.74 -19.32 -3.06
C LYS A 170 6.88 -19.29 -2.06
N MET A 171 7.15 -20.41 -1.43
CA MET A 171 8.25 -20.56 -0.51
C MET A 171 9.60 -20.59 -1.24
N LEU A 172 10.67 -20.16 -0.56
CA LEU A 172 12.03 -20.26 -1.08
C LEU A 172 12.40 -21.70 -1.45
N SER A 173 13.22 -21.83 -2.48
CA SER A 173 13.79 -23.10 -2.93
C SER A 173 15.06 -23.51 -2.17
N SER A 174 15.60 -22.63 -1.31
CA SER A 174 16.78 -22.87 -0.48
C SER A 174 16.65 -22.17 0.88
N GLY A 175 17.38 -22.66 1.89
CA GLY A 175 17.37 -22.04 3.23
C GLY A 175 16.10 -22.26 4.05
N VAL A 176 15.21 -23.14 3.61
CA VAL A 176 13.96 -23.51 4.29
C VAL A 176 13.89 -25.03 4.46
N ASN A 177 12.96 -25.51 5.29
CA ASN A 177 12.71 -26.94 5.46
C ASN A 177 12.44 -27.61 4.10
N ASN A 178 13.02 -28.79 3.87
CA ASN A 178 12.91 -29.53 2.62
C ASN A 178 11.46 -29.83 2.19
N GLU A 179 10.57 -30.03 3.15
CA GLU A 179 9.15 -30.34 2.89
C GLU A 179 8.35 -29.10 2.38
N ILE A 180 8.85 -27.87 2.57
CA ILE A 180 8.20 -26.66 2.11
C ILE A 180 8.92 -25.95 0.96
N LYS A 181 10.08 -26.46 0.53
CA LYS A 181 10.87 -25.86 -0.59
C LYS A 181 10.04 -25.71 -1.85
N GLY A 182 9.95 -24.48 -2.35
CA GLY A 182 9.22 -24.15 -3.58
C GLY A 182 7.71 -24.47 -3.51
N LYS A 183 7.20 -24.83 -2.34
CA LYS A 183 5.77 -25.10 -2.12
C LYS A 183 4.99 -23.81 -2.08
N ARG A 184 3.69 -23.88 -2.25
CA ARG A 184 2.78 -22.73 -2.31
C ARG A 184 1.64 -22.84 -1.30
N LEU A 185 1.17 -21.67 -0.86
CA LEU A 185 -0.06 -21.48 -0.12
C LEU A 185 -0.82 -20.29 -0.72
N SER A 186 -2.13 -20.25 -0.53
CA SER A 186 -2.96 -19.16 -1.04
C SER A 186 -3.84 -18.53 0.04
N LEU A 187 -4.08 -17.22 -0.14
CA LEU A 187 -5.18 -16.51 0.49
C LEU A 187 -6.17 -16.13 -0.61
N TRP A 188 -7.45 -16.29 -0.34
CA TRP A 188 -8.48 -15.86 -1.27
C TRP A 188 -9.68 -15.27 -0.53
N ALA A 189 -10.40 -14.43 -1.22
CA ALA A 189 -11.56 -13.75 -0.66
C ALA A 189 -12.84 -14.24 -1.33
N LYS A 190 -13.93 -14.27 -0.57
CA LYS A 190 -15.30 -14.46 -1.07
C LYS A 190 -16.16 -13.31 -0.58
N ARG A 191 -17.12 -12.90 -1.42
CA ARG A 191 -18.12 -11.90 -1.06
C ARG A 191 -19.16 -12.49 -0.14
N GLU A 192 -19.49 -11.76 0.89
CA GLU A 192 -20.66 -11.99 1.73
C GLU A 192 -21.48 -10.70 1.77
N ASN A 193 -22.77 -10.77 2.07
CA ASN A 193 -23.71 -9.64 2.10
C ASN A 193 -23.09 -8.36 2.74
N GLY A 194 -22.51 -7.48 1.90
CA GLY A 194 -21.89 -6.22 2.32
C GLY A 194 -20.48 -6.33 2.91
N SER A 195 -19.86 -7.50 2.88
CA SER A 195 -18.50 -7.73 3.40
C SER A 195 -17.69 -8.68 2.51
N VAL A 196 -16.43 -8.86 2.86
CA VAL A 196 -15.52 -9.81 2.22
C VAL A 196 -14.94 -10.72 3.31
N LYS A 197 -15.10 -12.02 3.13
CA LYS A 197 -14.51 -13.03 4.00
C LYS A 197 -13.23 -13.59 3.38
N TRP A 198 -12.18 -13.68 4.17
CA TRP A 198 -10.89 -14.21 3.75
C TRP A 198 -10.68 -15.64 4.22
N PHE A 199 -10.04 -16.39 3.37
CA PHE A 199 -9.64 -17.78 3.57
C PHE A 199 -8.16 -17.93 3.34
N CYS A 200 -7.54 -18.90 4.01
CA CYS A 200 -6.13 -19.22 3.89
C CYS A 200 -5.91 -20.72 3.93
N GLY A 201 -5.16 -21.25 2.97
CA GLY A 201 -4.91 -22.69 2.92
C GLY A 201 -3.97 -23.12 1.81
N GLN A 202 -4.13 -24.33 1.36
CA GLN A 202 -3.42 -24.88 0.20
C GLN A 202 -3.71 -24.04 -1.05
N PRO A 203 -2.84 -24.09 -2.07
CA PRO A 203 -3.00 -23.22 -3.23
C PRO A 203 -4.33 -23.46 -3.96
N VAL A 204 -4.96 -22.36 -4.30
CA VAL A 204 -6.21 -22.35 -5.07
C VAL A 204 -6.06 -21.45 -6.31
N LYS A 205 -6.92 -21.65 -7.29
CA LYS A 205 -7.06 -20.78 -8.47
C LYS A 205 -8.53 -20.40 -8.68
N ARG A 206 -8.75 -19.19 -9.14
CA ARG A 206 -10.06 -18.69 -9.59
C ARG A 206 -10.04 -18.65 -11.11
N THR A 207 -11.03 -19.24 -11.75
CA THR A 207 -11.12 -19.33 -13.21
C THR A 207 -11.60 -18.02 -13.82
N ASP A 208 -12.48 -17.30 -13.12
CA ASP A 208 -13.11 -16.08 -13.60
C ASP A 208 -13.06 -14.97 -12.55
N ALA A 209 -12.57 -13.80 -12.94
CA ALA A 209 -12.49 -12.64 -12.06
C ALA A 209 -13.86 -11.98 -11.81
N ASP A 210 -14.79 -12.15 -12.76
CA ASP A 210 -16.17 -11.63 -12.73
C ASP A 210 -17.17 -12.57 -12.09
N ALA A 211 -16.76 -13.77 -11.73
CA ALA A 211 -17.70 -14.82 -11.33
C ALA A 211 -18.69 -14.31 -10.28
N ALA A 212 -19.96 -14.43 -10.55
CA ALA A 212 -21.05 -14.09 -9.63
C ALA A 212 -20.95 -14.88 -8.31
N ASN A 213 -20.28 -16.03 -8.35
CA ASN A 213 -19.87 -16.82 -7.21
C ASN A 213 -18.33 -16.74 -7.11
N ASP A 214 -17.79 -16.34 -6.01
CA ASP A 214 -16.34 -16.24 -5.77
C ASP A 214 -15.65 -17.60 -5.64
N THR A 215 -16.05 -18.55 -6.48
CA THR A 215 -15.59 -19.94 -6.44
C THR A 215 -14.12 -20.03 -6.79
N VAL A 216 -13.38 -20.76 -5.99
CA VAL A 216 -12.01 -21.16 -6.27
C VAL A 216 -11.93 -22.68 -6.36
N ALA A 217 -11.00 -23.17 -7.15
CA ALA A 217 -10.68 -24.60 -7.25
C ALA A 217 -9.29 -24.86 -6.66
N ALA A 218 -9.03 -26.05 -6.17
CA ALA A 218 -7.71 -26.45 -5.74
C ALA A 218 -6.69 -26.30 -6.90
N ASP A 219 -5.51 -25.79 -6.59
CA ASP A 219 -4.37 -25.76 -7.49
C ASP A 219 -3.31 -26.74 -6.97
N ASN A 220 -3.36 -27.97 -7.48
CA ASN A 220 -2.54 -29.08 -6.98
C ASN A 220 -1.04 -28.95 -7.38
N ASP A 221 -0.62 -27.83 -7.98
CA ASP A 221 0.77 -27.61 -8.32
C ASP A 221 1.55 -27.09 -7.10
N LYS A 222 2.52 -27.91 -6.64
CA LYS A 222 3.44 -27.55 -5.53
C LYS A 222 2.71 -27.11 -4.25
N GLU A 223 1.61 -27.76 -3.91
CA GLU A 223 0.90 -27.48 -2.68
C GLU A 223 1.75 -27.77 -1.43
N ILE A 224 1.64 -26.88 -0.45
CA ILE A 224 2.21 -27.10 0.88
C ILE A 224 1.35 -28.11 1.64
N ASP A 225 1.97 -29.04 2.35
CA ASP A 225 1.24 -29.96 3.21
C ASP A 225 0.58 -29.18 4.37
N THR A 226 -0.65 -29.51 4.68
CA THR A 226 -1.46 -28.84 5.73
C THR A 226 -0.81 -28.93 7.10
N LYS A 227 0.01 -29.95 7.38
CA LYS A 227 0.78 -30.06 8.64
C LYS A 227 1.74 -28.89 8.85
N HIS A 228 2.21 -28.24 7.76
CA HIS A 228 3.10 -27.08 7.80
C HIS A 228 2.35 -25.75 7.83
N LEU A 229 1.04 -25.74 7.74
CA LEU A 229 0.22 -24.55 7.84
C LEU A 229 -0.28 -24.32 9.27
N PRO A 230 -0.32 -23.06 9.73
CA PRO A 230 -0.99 -22.71 10.98
C PRO A 230 -2.44 -23.22 10.99
N SER A 231 -2.99 -23.51 12.14
CA SER A 231 -4.39 -23.95 12.28
C SER A 231 -5.40 -22.97 11.68
N THR A 232 -5.07 -21.69 11.70
CA THR A 232 -5.88 -20.60 11.11
C THR A 232 -5.73 -20.47 9.60
N CYS A 233 -4.90 -21.31 8.96
CA CYS A 233 -4.63 -21.27 7.52
C CYS A 233 -4.74 -22.67 6.91
N ARG A 234 -5.87 -23.35 7.16
CA ARG A 234 -6.17 -24.72 6.65
C ARG A 234 -7.53 -24.80 5.99
N ASP A 235 -7.99 -23.68 5.46
CA ASP A 235 -9.27 -23.66 4.74
C ASP A 235 -9.15 -24.46 3.44
N GLU A 236 -10.20 -25.18 3.13
CA GLU A 236 -10.35 -25.89 1.86
C GLU A 236 -10.87 -24.95 0.77
N SER A 237 -10.61 -25.25 -0.49
CA SER A 237 -11.14 -24.48 -1.64
C SER A 237 -12.67 -24.36 -1.63
N THR A 238 -13.36 -25.30 -0.99
CA THR A 238 -14.81 -25.36 -0.81
C THR A 238 -15.33 -24.56 0.38
N ALA A 239 -14.44 -24.01 1.25
CA ALA A 239 -14.84 -23.26 2.44
C ALA A 239 -15.81 -22.11 2.10
N LYS A 240 -16.80 -21.91 2.98
CA LYS A 240 -17.88 -20.91 2.83
C LYS A 240 -17.80 -19.87 3.95
#